data_f20266820b1261318e9112369d860218
#
_entry.id   f20266820b1261318e9112369d860218
#
_cell.length_a   1.000
_cell.length_b   1.000
_cell.length_c   1.000
_cell.angle_alpha   90.00
_cell.angle_beta   90.00
_cell.angle_gamma   90.00
#
_symmetry.space_group_name_H-M   'P 1'
#
loop_
_entity.id
_entity.type
_entity.pdbx_description
1 polymer ?
#
loop_
_entity_poly.entity_id
_entity_poly.type
_entity_poly.pdbx_seq_one_letter_code
_entity_poly.pdbx_strand_id
1 'polypeptide(L)'
;MKRSKINAVIKDFEKLLEEYKFAIPPYLHFTPEEWETKGHEYDEIRDNMLGWDVTDYGEGDFEHLGLALITVRNGNVHNPKYTKAYAEKLIMCYPGQVSPMHYHYNKMEDLINRGGNDIHFTMYNATSMEDGQLADTDVEVFQDGRRYFVPAGSTIVLKPGDSVSLYPGYYHEFVIPENGKGPVLIGEVSMVNDDANDNHFLNPLGRFPTIEEDEPPYRLLCNEYPAAK
;
A
#
# COMPACT_ATOMS: atom_id res chain seq x y z
N MET A 1 9.92 -3.63 -14.64
CA MET A 1 8.56 -4.22 -14.89
C MET A 1 8.06 -3.76 -16.26
N LYS A 2 7.34 -4.59 -17.04
CA LYS A 2 6.75 -4.17 -18.31
C LYS A 2 5.46 -3.37 -18.10
N ARG A 3 5.20 -2.38 -18.96
CA ARG A 3 3.94 -1.60 -18.93
C ARG A 3 2.71 -2.51 -19.14
N SER A 4 2.80 -3.50 -20.01
CA SER A 4 1.76 -4.50 -20.24
C SER A 4 1.39 -5.26 -18.95
N LYS A 5 2.37 -5.59 -18.09
CA LYS A 5 2.13 -6.21 -16.78
C LYS A 5 1.41 -5.24 -15.83
N ILE A 6 1.85 -3.98 -15.74
CA ILE A 6 1.20 -2.94 -14.94
C ILE A 6 -0.26 -2.77 -15.36
N ASN A 7 -0.51 -2.66 -16.67
CA ASN A 7 -1.86 -2.54 -17.23
C ASN A 7 -2.75 -3.75 -16.86
N ALA A 8 -2.20 -4.97 -16.92
CA ALA A 8 -2.93 -6.17 -16.53
C ALA A 8 -3.28 -6.17 -15.04
N VAL A 9 -2.33 -5.79 -14.19
CA VAL A 9 -2.53 -5.71 -12.72
C VAL A 9 -3.61 -4.68 -12.38
N ILE A 10 -3.60 -3.50 -13.01
CA ILE A 10 -4.64 -2.48 -12.78
C ILE A 10 -6.02 -3.01 -13.18
N LYS A 11 -6.14 -3.69 -14.34
CA LYS A 11 -7.40 -4.29 -14.80
C LYS A 11 -7.90 -5.38 -13.85
N ASP A 12 -7.01 -6.19 -13.29
CA ASP A 12 -7.38 -7.20 -12.30
C ASP A 12 -7.82 -6.55 -10.98
N PHE A 13 -7.19 -5.45 -10.60
CA PHE A 13 -7.61 -4.71 -9.42
C PHE A 13 -8.99 -4.05 -9.62
N GLU A 14 -9.27 -3.45 -10.80
CA GLU A 14 -10.61 -2.93 -11.12
C GLU A 14 -11.67 -4.04 -10.99
N LYS A 15 -11.42 -5.25 -11.50
CA LYS A 15 -12.33 -6.40 -11.36
C LYS A 15 -12.53 -6.81 -9.89
N LEU A 16 -11.46 -6.84 -9.10
CA LEU A 16 -11.55 -7.16 -7.67
C LEU A 16 -12.43 -6.15 -6.94
N LEU A 17 -12.26 -4.85 -7.24
CA LEU A 17 -13.09 -3.79 -6.66
C LEU A 17 -14.58 -3.93 -7.04
N GLU A 18 -14.87 -4.29 -8.30
CA GLU A 18 -16.23 -4.58 -8.75
C GLU A 18 -16.82 -5.78 -8.01
N GLU A 19 -16.08 -6.87 -7.84
CA GLU A 19 -16.49 -8.07 -7.11
C GLU A 19 -16.87 -7.74 -5.67
N TYR A 20 -16.06 -6.93 -4.98
CA TYR A 20 -16.33 -6.48 -3.62
C TYR A 20 -17.25 -5.25 -3.55
N LYS A 21 -17.77 -4.78 -4.69
CA LYS A 21 -18.68 -3.61 -4.79
C LYS A 21 -18.09 -2.36 -4.16
N PHE A 22 -16.78 -2.18 -4.27
CA PHE A 22 -16.06 -1.04 -3.75
C PHE A 22 -15.95 0.04 -4.83
N ALA A 23 -16.75 1.09 -4.72
CA ALA A 23 -16.70 2.22 -5.65
C ALA A 23 -15.48 3.11 -5.37
N ILE A 24 -14.74 3.44 -6.42
CA ILE A 24 -13.58 4.32 -6.36
C ILE A 24 -13.86 5.70 -6.98
N PRO A 25 -13.11 6.75 -6.60
CA PRO A 25 -13.29 8.10 -7.15
C PRO A 25 -13.14 8.15 -8.67
N PRO A 26 -13.91 9.05 -9.36
CA PRO A 26 -13.89 9.14 -10.83
C PRO A 26 -12.51 9.36 -11.45
N TYR A 27 -11.60 10.09 -10.79
CA TYR A 27 -10.27 10.39 -11.34
C TYR A 27 -9.42 9.12 -11.55
N LEU A 28 -9.70 8.04 -10.84
CA LEU A 28 -9.02 6.75 -11.00
C LEU A 28 -9.39 6.04 -12.31
N HIS A 29 -10.45 6.48 -12.96
CA HIS A 29 -10.86 5.98 -14.27
C HIS A 29 -10.37 6.84 -15.44
N PHE A 30 -9.69 7.97 -15.18
CA PHE A 30 -9.20 8.81 -16.25
C PHE A 30 -8.16 8.10 -17.12
N THR A 31 -8.27 8.28 -18.42
CA THR A 31 -7.26 7.83 -19.38
C THR A 31 -6.06 8.80 -19.37
N PRO A 32 -4.92 8.39 -19.93
CA PRO A 32 -3.78 9.31 -20.12
C PRO A 32 -4.17 10.59 -20.88
N GLU A 33 -5.01 10.47 -21.92
CA GLU A 33 -5.49 11.60 -22.73
C GLU A 33 -6.40 12.53 -21.92
N GLU A 34 -7.25 12.00 -21.04
CA GLU A 34 -8.08 12.81 -20.15
C GLU A 34 -7.22 13.58 -19.16
N TRP A 35 -6.15 12.95 -18.61
CA TRP A 35 -5.20 13.64 -17.73
C TRP A 35 -4.53 14.84 -18.38
N GLU A 36 -4.24 14.77 -19.69
CA GLU A 36 -3.70 15.89 -20.46
C GLU A 36 -4.63 17.12 -20.52
N THR A 37 -5.88 16.98 -20.14
CA THR A 37 -6.87 18.07 -20.12
C THR A 37 -7.13 18.66 -18.73
N LYS A 38 -6.53 18.10 -17.65
CA LYS A 38 -6.85 18.47 -16.28
C LYS A 38 -6.00 19.66 -15.81
N GLY A 39 -6.69 20.70 -15.37
CA GLY A 39 -6.09 21.93 -14.85
C GLY A 39 -5.70 21.84 -13.35
N HIS A 40 -5.52 23.01 -12.76
CA HIS A 40 -5.10 23.19 -11.36
C HIS A 40 -6.13 22.72 -10.30
N GLU A 41 -7.38 22.48 -10.69
CA GLU A 41 -8.41 21.89 -9.82
C GLU A 41 -8.11 20.45 -9.43
N TYR A 42 -7.14 19.79 -10.12
CA TYR A 42 -6.64 18.45 -9.80
C TYR A 42 -5.26 18.45 -9.11
N ASP A 43 -4.76 19.61 -8.67
CA ASP A 43 -3.43 19.70 -8.03
C ASP A 43 -3.32 18.86 -6.77
N GLU A 44 -4.38 18.76 -5.95
CA GLU A 44 -4.35 17.91 -4.74
C GLU A 44 -4.02 16.45 -5.07
N ILE A 45 -4.50 15.95 -6.21
CA ILE A 45 -4.21 14.58 -6.63
C ILE A 45 -2.73 14.41 -6.98
N ARG A 46 -2.16 15.37 -7.71
CA ARG A 46 -0.74 15.37 -8.11
C ARG A 46 0.18 15.56 -6.91
N ASP A 47 -0.10 16.59 -6.11
CA ASP A 47 0.76 17.02 -4.99
C ASP A 47 0.78 15.99 -3.85
N ASN A 48 -0.31 15.24 -3.67
CA ASN A 48 -0.45 14.24 -2.59
C ASN A 48 -0.30 12.80 -3.10
N MET A 49 0.15 12.61 -4.34
CA MET A 49 0.42 11.30 -4.95
C MET A 49 -0.78 10.36 -4.87
N LEU A 50 -2.01 10.90 -5.12
CA LEU A 50 -3.21 10.07 -5.14
C LEU A 50 -3.27 9.26 -6.44
N GLY A 51 -3.79 8.05 -6.40
CA GLY A 51 -3.99 7.25 -7.60
C GLY A 51 -3.39 5.87 -7.57
N TRP A 52 -3.23 5.31 -8.76
CA TRP A 52 -2.70 3.98 -8.99
C TRP A 52 -1.20 3.91 -8.73
N ASP A 53 -0.78 2.81 -8.14
CA ASP A 53 0.61 2.47 -7.95
C ASP A 53 0.79 0.94 -8.01
N VAL A 54 1.79 0.49 -8.74
CA VAL A 54 2.15 -0.92 -8.88
C VAL A 54 3.65 -1.03 -8.66
N THR A 55 4.04 -1.69 -7.59
CA THR A 55 5.44 -1.75 -7.20
C THR A 55 5.96 -3.17 -7.02
N ASP A 56 7.20 -3.38 -7.44
CA ASP A 56 8.05 -4.51 -7.10
C ASP A 56 9.23 -4.06 -6.21
N TYR A 57 9.08 -2.89 -5.57
CA TYR A 57 10.11 -2.24 -4.76
C TYR A 57 11.45 -2.01 -5.48
N GLY A 58 11.45 -2.05 -6.81
CA GLY A 58 12.65 -1.91 -7.66
C GLY A 58 13.46 -3.19 -7.84
N GLU A 59 13.00 -4.33 -7.30
CA GLU A 59 13.72 -5.61 -7.32
C GLU A 59 13.47 -6.44 -8.58
N GLY A 60 12.43 -6.10 -9.37
CA GLY A 60 12.13 -6.81 -10.63
C GLY A 60 11.38 -8.14 -10.46
N ASP A 61 10.93 -8.46 -9.26
CA ASP A 61 10.21 -9.70 -8.94
C ASP A 61 8.80 -9.42 -8.38
N PHE A 62 7.94 -8.83 -9.19
CA PHE A 62 6.57 -8.51 -8.80
C PHE A 62 5.76 -9.74 -8.37
N GLU A 63 6.07 -10.92 -8.87
CA GLU A 63 5.30 -12.13 -8.57
C GLU A 63 5.44 -12.56 -7.11
N HIS A 64 6.57 -12.29 -6.48
CA HIS A 64 6.83 -12.66 -5.09
C HIS A 64 6.98 -11.44 -4.17
N LEU A 65 7.59 -10.36 -4.66
CA LEU A 65 7.85 -9.15 -3.89
C LEU A 65 7.15 -7.98 -4.56
N GLY A 66 5.96 -7.64 -4.09
CA GLY A 66 5.23 -6.55 -4.71
C GLY A 66 3.78 -6.47 -4.27
N LEU A 67 3.15 -5.39 -4.66
CA LEU A 67 1.72 -5.16 -4.48
C LEU A 67 1.23 -4.12 -5.50
N ALA A 68 -0.08 -4.05 -5.67
CA ALA A 68 -0.75 -2.94 -6.32
C ALA A 68 -1.56 -2.16 -5.28
N LEU A 69 -1.54 -0.84 -5.36
CA LEU A 69 -2.33 -0.01 -4.46
C LEU A 69 -2.99 1.17 -5.16
N ILE A 70 -3.99 1.70 -4.53
CA ILE A 70 -4.64 2.96 -4.86
C ILE A 70 -4.58 3.85 -3.62
N THR A 71 -3.92 4.99 -3.72
CA THR A 71 -4.09 6.05 -2.72
C THR A 71 -5.36 6.82 -3.05
N VAL A 72 -6.44 6.51 -2.32
CA VAL A 72 -7.77 7.12 -2.54
C VAL A 72 -7.81 8.55 -2.05
N ARG A 73 -7.19 8.82 -0.91
CA ARG A 73 -7.03 10.15 -0.30
C ARG A 73 -5.79 10.18 0.56
N ASN A 74 -5.20 11.36 0.66
CA ASN A 74 -4.03 11.62 1.51
C ASN A 74 -3.97 13.10 1.89
N GLY A 75 -3.29 13.42 2.98
CA GLY A 75 -2.81 14.76 3.30
C GLY A 75 -1.43 15.02 2.71
N ASN A 76 -0.76 16.05 3.22
CA ASN A 76 0.62 16.34 2.85
C ASN A 76 1.33 17.02 4.03
N VAL A 77 2.29 16.32 4.63
CA VAL A 77 3.04 16.84 5.80
C VAL A 77 4.04 17.94 5.42
N HIS A 78 4.37 18.06 4.14
CA HIS A 78 5.32 19.04 3.62
C HIS A 78 4.66 20.28 3.00
N ASN A 79 3.34 20.23 2.75
CA ASN A 79 2.61 21.33 2.15
C ASN A 79 1.39 21.71 3.00
N PRO A 80 1.44 22.81 3.74
CA PRO A 80 0.38 23.24 4.65
C PRO A 80 -0.92 23.66 3.93
N LYS A 81 -0.93 23.75 2.61
CA LYS A 81 -2.14 23.93 1.80
C LYS A 81 -3.12 22.76 2.00
N TYR A 82 -2.60 21.56 2.24
CA TYR A 82 -3.39 20.33 2.38
C TYR A 82 -3.46 19.91 3.85
N THR A 83 -4.55 20.27 4.51
CA THR A 83 -4.73 20.11 5.97
C THR A 83 -5.32 18.77 6.41
N LYS A 84 -5.60 17.87 5.48
CA LYS A 84 -6.12 16.53 5.78
C LYS A 84 -5.09 15.73 6.59
N ALA A 85 -5.50 15.24 7.78
CA ALA A 85 -4.62 14.55 8.72
C ALA A 85 -4.63 13.01 8.59
N TYR A 86 -5.23 12.49 7.53
CA TYR A 86 -5.45 11.04 7.32
C TYR A 86 -5.26 10.66 5.87
N ALA A 87 -5.05 9.37 5.66
CA ALA A 87 -5.00 8.73 4.35
C ALA A 87 -5.92 7.50 4.29
N GLU A 88 -6.30 7.14 3.10
CA GLU A 88 -6.98 5.88 2.78
C GLU A 88 -6.35 5.29 1.53
N LYS A 89 -5.96 4.01 1.63
CA LYS A 89 -5.48 3.22 0.51
C LYS A 89 -6.29 1.94 0.36
N LEU A 90 -6.36 1.47 -0.87
CA LEU A 90 -6.78 0.11 -1.19
C LEU A 90 -5.57 -0.61 -1.76
N ILE A 91 -5.35 -1.84 -1.33
CA ILE A 91 -4.21 -2.65 -1.73
C ILE A 91 -4.72 -3.98 -2.27
N MET A 92 -4.16 -4.42 -3.38
CA MET A 92 -4.36 -5.75 -3.93
C MET A 92 -3.03 -6.51 -3.92
N CYS A 93 -3.06 -7.72 -3.36
CA CYS A 93 -1.93 -8.65 -3.43
C CYS A 93 -2.40 -10.00 -3.97
N TYR A 94 -1.58 -10.61 -4.81
CA TYR A 94 -1.82 -11.97 -5.29
C TYR A 94 -1.29 -13.01 -4.29
N PRO A 95 -1.78 -14.27 -4.37
CA PRO A 95 -1.18 -15.38 -3.62
C PRO A 95 0.32 -15.48 -3.86
N GLY A 96 1.10 -15.68 -2.80
CA GLY A 96 2.56 -15.73 -2.83
C GLY A 96 3.27 -14.39 -2.68
N GLN A 97 2.57 -13.25 -2.83
CA GLN A 97 3.18 -11.94 -2.68
C GLN A 97 3.45 -11.58 -1.22
N VAL A 98 4.57 -10.89 -1.02
CA VAL A 98 5.06 -10.39 0.26
C VAL A 98 5.12 -8.86 0.20
N SER A 99 4.57 -8.20 1.24
CA SER A 99 4.93 -6.82 1.58
C SER A 99 6.08 -6.87 2.58
N PRO A 100 7.26 -6.32 2.22
CA PRO A 100 8.50 -6.53 2.98
C PRO A 100 8.46 -5.99 4.40
N MET A 101 9.24 -6.61 5.29
CA MET A 101 9.39 -6.20 6.70
C MET A 101 9.81 -4.73 6.81
N HIS A 102 8.95 -3.90 7.39
CA HIS A 102 9.18 -2.47 7.60
C HIS A 102 8.40 -1.95 8.81
N TYR A 103 8.73 -0.74 9.26
CA TYR A 103 7.91 0.05 10.18
C TYR A 103 7.82 1.50 9.69
N HIS A 104 6.90 2.26 10.29
CA HIS A 104 6.77 3.70 10.08
C HIS A 104 7.34 4.48 11.26
N TYR A 105 8.05 5.57 10.96
CA TYR A 105 8.59 6.45 12.01
C TYR A 105 7.48 7.22 12.75
N ASN A 106 6.46 7.66 12.04
CA ASN A 106 5.42 8.54 12.56
C ASN A 106 4.00 8.03 12.31
N LYS A 107 3.78 7.34 11.19
CA LYS A 107 2.44 6.93 10.76
C LYS A 107 1.92 5.78 11.63
N MET A 108 0.71 5.95 12.15
CA MET A 108 -0.14 4.88 12.64
C MET A 108 -1.11 4.49 11.53
N GLU A 109 -1.39 3.21 11.38
CA GLU A 109 -2.31 2.68 10.39
C GLU A 109 -3.10 1.48 10.88
N ASP A 110 -4.28 1.30 10.31
CA ASP A 110 -5.05 0.07 10.38
C ASP A 110 -5.00 -0.62 9.02
N LEU A 111 -4.59 -1.89 9.01
CA LEU A 111 -4.71 -2.77 7.84
C LEU A 111 -5.90 -3.71 8.04
N ILE A 112 -6.81 -3.71 7.08
CA ILE A 112 -8.11 -4.35 7.16
C ILE A 112 -8.24 -5.34 6.01
N ASN A 113 -8.45 -6.62 6.28
CA ASN A 113 -8.79 -7.59 5.25
C ASN A 113 -10.23 -7.35 4.78
N ARG A 114 -10.40 -6.75 3.60
CA ARG A 114 -11.71 -6.44 3.01
C ARG A 114 -12.34 -7.61 2.27
N GLY A 115 -11.55 -8.65 1.99
CA GLY A 115 -12.03 -9.88 1.37
C GLY A 115 -10.98 -10.55 0.50
N GLY A 116 -11.24 -11.80 0.15
CA GLY A 116 -10.34 -12.66 -0.61
C GLY A 116 -9.63 -13.65 0.30
N ASN A 117 -8.32 -13.69 0.21
CA ASN A 117 -7.49 -14.60 0.96
C ASN A 117 -7.27 -14.15 2.42
N ASP A 118 -6.78 -15.06 3.26
CA ASP A 118 -6.22 -14.69 4.55
C ASP A 118 -4.93 -13.88 4.36
N ILE A 119 -4.59 -13.02 5.33
CA ILE A 119 -3.34 -12.25 5.34
C ILE A 119 -2.54 -12.72 6.56
N HIS A 120 -1.31 -13.14 6.34
CA HIS A 120 -0.40 -13.59 7.41
C HIS A 120 0.56 -12.45 7.75
N PHE A 121 0.40 -11.84 8.93
CA PHE A 121 1.27 -10.79 9.45
C PHE A 121 2.32 -11.35 10.40
N THR A 122 3.60 -11.08 10.13
CA THR A 122 4.71 -11.33 11.06
C THR A 122 5.14 -10.01 11.69
N MET A 123 5.24 -9.94 13.01
CA MET A 123 5.44 -8.70 13.75
C MET A 123 6.61 -8.75 14.72
N TYR A 124 7.30 -7.60 14.84
CA TYR A 124 8.32 -7.32 15.83
C TYR A 124 8.20 -5.88 16.34
N ASN A 125 8.74 -5.59 17.50
CA ASN A 125 9.06 -4.21 17.86
C ASN A 125 10.41 -3.81 17.24
N ALA A 126 10.62 -2.53 16.93
CA ALA A 126 11.95 -2.00 16.71
C ALA A 126 12.69 -1.86 18.05
N THR A 127 13.99 -2.12 18.08
CA THR A 127 14.82 -1.88 19.28
C THR A 127 14.81 -0.40 19.67
N SER A 128 14.88 0.48 18.67
CA SER A 128 14.67 1.92 18.76
C SER A 128 14.42 2.46 17.34
N MET A 129 13.95 3.70 17.25
CA MET A 129 13.79 4.39 15.96
C MET A 129 15.14 4.78 15.34
N GLU A 130 16.22 4.83 16.12
CA GLU A 130 17.56 5.15 15.66
C GLU A 130 18.30 3.91 15.12
N ASP A 131 18.24 2.79 15.87
CA ASP A 131 18.95 1.56 15.51
C ASP A 131 18.23 0.76 14.43
N GLY A 132 16.88 0.81 14.44
CA GLY A 132 16.04 0.13 13.46
C GLY A 132 16.24 -1.39 13.39
N GLN A 133 16.64 -2.04 14.50
CA GLN A 133 16.81 -3.50 14.54
C GLN A 133 15.56 -4.19 15.09
N LEU A 134 15.37 -5.46 14.79
CA LEU A 134 14.31 -6.28 15.35
C LEU A 134 14.58 -6.53 16.84
N ALA A 135 13.61 -6.24 17.71
CA ALA A 135 13.69 -6.52 19.13
C ALA A 135 13.17 -7.93 19.43
N ASP A 136 13.78 -8.59 20.43
CA ASP A 136 13.35 -9.89 20.95
C ASP A 136 12.42 -9.69 22.18
N THR A 137 11.40 -8.86 22.00
CA THR A 137 10.41 -8.55 23.05
C THR A 137 9.02 -8.89 22.54
N ASP A 138 8.12 -9.30 23.44
CA ASP A 138 6.74 -9.52 23.09
C ASP A 138 6.13 -8.28 22.41
N VAL A 139 5.38 -8.53 21.37
CA VAL A 139 4.68 -7.50 20.58
C VAL A 139 3.25 -7.37 21.12
N GLU A 140 2.85 -6.15 21.42
CA GLU A 140 1.47 -5.83 21.76
C GLU A 140 0.64 -5.71 20.47
N VAL A 141 -0.35 -6.58 20.32
CA VAL A 141 -1.22 -6.60 19.13
C VAL A 141 -2.57 -5.98 19.45
N PHE A 142 -3.02 -5.10 18.57
CA PHE A 142 -4.35 -4.50 18.59
C PHE A 142 -5.12 -5.00 17.37
N GLN A 143 -5.99 -5.99 17.57
CA GLN A 143 -6.78 -6.62 16.52
C GLN A 143 -8.26 -6.47 16.83
N ASP A 144 -9.00 -5.77 15.98
CA ASP A 144 -10.46 -5.59 16.09
C ASP A 144 -10.91 -5.08 17.47
N GLY A 145 -10.14 -4.14 18.06
CA GLY A 145 -10.39 -3.60 19.40
C GLY A 145 -9.96 -4.52 20.55
N ARG A 146 -9.41 -5.71 20.28
CA ARG A 146 -8.80 -6.57 21.28
C ARG A 146 -7.31 -6.24 21.42
N ARG A 147 -6.82 -6.31 22.64
CA ARG A 147 -5.42 -6.11 23.00
C ARG A 147 -4.85 -7.39 23.59
N TYR A 148 -3.75 -7.88 23.05
CA TYR A 148 -3.05 -9.06 23.56
C TYR A 148 -1.57 -9.02 23.19
N PHE A 149 -0.76 -9.92 23.74
CA PHE A 149 0.67 -10.01 23.48
C PHE A 149 1.02 -11.30 22.77
N VAL A 150 1.98 -11.22 21.86
CA VAL A 150 2.56 -12.37 21.15
C VAL A 150 4.10 -12.29 21.23
N PRO A 151 4.83 -13.41 21.25
CA PRO A 151 6.28 -13.40 21.13
C PRO A 151 6.75 -12.70 19.85
N ALA A 152 7.94 -12.08 19.89
CA ALA A 152 8.59 -11.52 18.71
C ALA A 152 8.61 -12.52 17.55
N GLY A 153 8.34 -12.05 16.32
CA GLY A 153 8.29 -12.89 15.13
C GLY A 153 7.08 -13.81 15.00
N SER A 154 6.08 -13.66 15.88
CA SER A 154 4.83 -14.40 15.73
C SER A 154 4.07 -13.95 14.49
N THR A 155 3.43 -14.92 13.84
CA THR A 155 2.51 -14.65 12.73
C THR A 155 1.07 -14.63 13.25
N ILE A 156 0.37 -13.52 13.04
CA ILE A 156 -1.07 -13.42 13.23
C ILE A 156 -1.77 -13.55 11.87
N VAL A 157 -3.00 -14.07 11.88
CA VAL A 157 -3.77 -14.28 10.65
C VAL A 157 -4.98 -13.36 10.66
N LEU A 158 -5.11 -12.51 9.66
CA LEU A 158 -6.29 -11.69 9.42
C LEU A 158 -7.17 -12.36 8.37
N LYS A 159 -8.33 -12.82 8.79
CA LYS A 159 -9.38 -13.33 7.89
C LYS A 159 -10.19 -12.18 7.31
N PRO A 160 -10.97 -12.41 6.25
CA PRO A 160 -11.91 -11.40 5.74
C PRO A 160 -12.78 -10.80 6.85
N GLY A 161 -12.66 -9.48 7.02
CA GLY A 161 -13.31 -8.68 8.06
C GLY A 161 -12.40 -8.30 9.23
N ASP A 162 -11.32 -9.04 9.50
CA ASP A 162 -10.38 -8.72 10.57
C ASP A 162 -9.49 -7.51 10.23
N SER A 163 -9.01 -6.82 11.24
CA SER A 163 -8.07 -5.71 11.11
C SER A 163 -6.97 -5.74 12.17
N VAL A 164 -5.85 -5.11 11.91
CA VAL A 164 -4.77 -4.88 12.86
C VAL A 164 -4.36 -3.42 12.84
N SER A 165 -4.16 -2.83 14.04
CA SER A 165 -3.60 -1.48 14.17
C SER A 165 -2.09 -1.58 14.38
N LEU A 166 -1.35 -0.83 13.58
CA LEU A 166 0.11 -0.78 13.56
C LEU A 166 0.56 0.60 14.04
N TYR A 167 1.34 0.61 15.09
CA TYR A 167 1.87 1.84 15.69
C TYR A 167 3.28 2.14 15.16
N PRO A 168 3.75 3.40 15.25
CA PRO A 168 5.14 3.72 14.95
C PRO A 168 6.12 2.78 15.63
N GLY A 169 7.13 2.32 14.88
CA GLY A 169 8.14 1.36 15.38
C GLY A 169 7.69 -0.10 15.45
N TYR A 170 6.47 -0.42 15.03
CA TYR A 170 6.03 -1.81 14.88
C TYR A 170 6.47 -2.34 13.52
N TYR A 171 7.50 -3.17 13.51
CA TYR A 171 7.88 -3.92 12.33
C TYR A 171 6.78 -4.89 11.94
N HIS A 172 6.42 -4.84 10.69
CA HIS A 172 5.45 -5.76 10.11
C HIS A 172 5.83 -6.15 8.68
N GLU A 173 5.58 -7.39 8.39
CA GLU A 173 5.59 -8.00 7.07
C GLU A 173 4.27 -8.70 6.89
N PHE A 174 3.70 -8.69 5.70
CA PHE A 174 2.59 -9.58 5.43
C PHE A 174 2.79 -10.40 4.17
N VAL A 175 2.27 -11.61 4.19
CA VAL A 175 2.33 -12.59 3.10
C VAL A 175 0.93 -13.07 2.79
N ILE A 176 0.62 -13.20 1.51
CA ILE A 176 -0.61 -13.84 1.06
C ILE A 176 -0.32 -15.32 0.79
N PRO A 177 -1.01 -16.27 1.45
CA PRO A 177 -0.75 -17.70 1.25
C PRO A 177 -0.85 -18.13 -0.21
N GLU A 178 0.13 -18.88 -0.72
CA GLU A 178 0.17 -19.37 -2.11
C GLU A 178 -1.03 -20.26 -2.48
N ASN A 179 -1.53 -21.03 -1.51
CA ASN A 179 -2.65 -21.94 -1.68
C ASN A 179 -4.03 -21.27 -1.60
N GLY A 180 -4.06 -19.94 -1.60
CA GLY A 180 -5.27 -19.15 -1.52
C GLY A 180 -6.11 -19.14 -2.80
N LYS A 181 -7.33 -18.63 -2.68
CA LYS A 181 -8.34 -18.65 -3.75
C LYS A 181 -8.36 -17.39 -4.62
N GLY A 182 -7.23 -16.73 -4.82
CA GLY A 182 -7.13 -15.50 -5.61
C GLY A 182 -6.58 -14.32 -4.80
N PRO A 183 -6.60 -13.11 -5.36
CA PRO A 183 -6.06 -11.94 -4.70
C PRO A 183 -6.86 -11.56 -3.44
N VAL A 184 -6.22 -10.82 -2.56
CA VAL A 184 -6.85 -10.19 -1.40
C VAL A 184 -7.07 -8.71 -1.67
N LEU A 185 -8.20 -8.18 -1.20
CA LEU A 185 -8.45 -6.74 -1.10
C LEU A 185 -8.17 -6.30 0.33
N ILE A 186 -7.23 -5.39 0.50
CA ILE A 186 -6.86 -4.80 1.79
C ILE A 186 -7.25 -3.33 1.79
N GLY A 187 -7.84 -2.84 2.87
CA GLY A 187 -8.02 -1.43 3.14
C GLY A 187 -6.95 -0.96 4.12
N GLU A 188 -6.34 0.19 3.86
CA GLU A 188 -5.49 0.91 4.80
C GLU A 188 -6.17 2.21 5.19
N VAL A 189 -6.34 2.45 6.47
CA VAL A 189 -6.75 3.74 7.03
C VAL A 189 -5.62 4.20 7.94
N SER A 190 -5.05 5.36 7.64
CA SER A 190 -3.83 5.78 8.34
C SER A 190 -3.79 7.29 8.60
N MET A 191 -2.80 7.71 9.37
CA MET A 191 -2.32 9.09 9.36
C MET A 191 -1.80 9.44 7.95
N VAL A 192 -1.41 10.70 7.73
CA VAL A 192 -0.87 11.13 6.43
C VAL A 192 0.28 10.22 6.02
N ASN A 193 0.21 9.74 4.77
CA ASN A 193 1.20 8.87 4.19
C ASN A 193 2.33 9.68 3.53
N ASP A 194 3.57 9.39 3.92
CA ASP A 194 4.80 9.94 3.33
C ASP A 194 5.75 8.78 3.01
N ASP A 195 5.49 8.07 1.93
CA ASP A 195 6.25 6.87 1.54
C ASP A 195 7.74 7.12 1.35
N ALA A 196 8.15 8.38 1.08
CA ALA A 196 9.54 8.72 0.83
C ALA A 196 10.36 8.85 2.12
N ASN A 197 9.74 9.25 3.24
CA ASN A 197 10.48 9.65 4.44
C ASN A 197 10.03 8.91 5.71
N ASP A 198 8.87 8.26 5.70
CA ASP A 198 8.26 7.64 6.89
C ASP A 198 8.42 6.11 6.95
N ASN A 199 8.99 5.49 5.94
CA ASN A 199 9.20 4.04 5.88
C ASN A 199 10.63 3.66 6.24
N HIS A 200 10.79 2.69 7.12
CA HIS A 200 12.05 2.02 7.40
C HIS A 200 11.95 0.54 7.05
N PHE A 201 12.54 0.15 5.92
CA PHE A 201 12.64 -1.26 5.53
C PHE A 201 13.81 -1.94 6.25
N LEU A 202 13.59 -3.15 6.78
CA LEU A 202 14.66 -3.94 7.42
C LEU A 202 15.82 -4.19 6.45
N ASN A 203 15.51 -4.48 5.19
CA ASN A 203 16.44 -4.50 4.09
C ASN A 203 16.16 -3.31 3.18
N PRO A 204 17.10 -2.45 2.85
CA PRO A 204 16.86 -1.28 2.00
C PRO A 204 16.24 -1.67 0.65
N LEU A 205 15.15 -1.03 0.28
CA LEU A 205 14.39 -1.27 -0.95
C LEU A 205 14.07 0.04 -1.67
N GLY A 206 13.79 -0.06 -2.97
CA GLY A 206 13.29 1.05 -3.77
C GLY A 206 11.79 1.29 -3.54
N ARG A 207 11.24 2.29 -4.28
CA ARG A 207 9.81 2.64 -4.20
C ARG A 207 9.07 2.26 -5.48
N PHE A 208 9.62 2.59 -6.63
CA PHE A 208 8.97 2.39 -7.92
C PHE A 208 9.75 1.41 -8.80
N PRO A 209 9.07 0.61 -9.64
CA PRO A 209 9.73 -0.25 -10.61
C PRO A 209 10.42 0.59 -11.71
N THR A 210 11.47 0.02 -12.32
CA THR A 210 11.89 0.48 -13.62
C THR A 210 10.92 -0.04 -14.68
N ILE A 211 10.28 0.86 -15.42
CA ILE A 211 9.23 0.51 -16.39
C ILE A 211 9.83 0.37 -17.79
N GLU A 212 9.57 -0.77 -18.43
CA GLU A 212 9.78 -1.02 -19.85
C GLU A 212 8.47 -0.73 -20.59
N GLU A 213 8.47 0.29 -21.45
CA GLU A 213 7.29 0.74 -22.18
C GLU A 213 7.06 -0.12 -23.44
N ASP A 214 6.49 -1.29 -23.26
CA ASP A 214 6.16 -2.25 -24.34
C ASP A 214 4.75 -2.05 -24.92
N GLU A 215 3.89 -1.28 -24.24
CA GLU A 215 2.59 -0.82 -24.73
C GLU A 215 2.20 0.51 -24.09
N PRO A 216 1.17 1.24 -24.62
CA PRO A 216 0.67 2.46 -23.98
C PRO A 216 0.09 2.19 -22.58
N PRO A 217 0.21 3.13 -21.63
CA PRO A 217 -0.40 3.00 -20.31
C PRO A 217 -1.94 2.96 -20.40
N TYR A 218 -2.55 2.00 -19.72
CA TYR A 218 -4.01 1.92 -19.56
C TYR A 218 -4.52 3.00 -18.59
N ARG A 219 -3.82 3.17 -17.46
CA ARG A 219 -3.98 4.25 -16.49
C ARG A 219 -2.60 4.80 -16.16
N LEU A 220 -2.52 6.08 -15.81
CA LEU A 220 -1.29 6.65 -15.28
C LEU A 220 -1.11 6.27 -13.82
N LEU A 221 0.13 5.98 -13.43
CA LEU A 221 0.49 5.84 -12.03
C LEU A 221 0.55 7.20 -11.35
N CYS A 222 0.49 7.23 -10.03
CA CYS A 222 0.43 8.47 -9.24
C CYS A 222 1.62 9.42 -9.44
N ASN A 223 2.76 8.90 -9.92
CA ASN A 223 3.97 9.65 -10.24
C ASN A 223 4.12 10.02 -11.74
N GLU A 224 3.11 9.73 -12.57
CA GLU A 224 3.17 9.94 -14.03
C GLU A 224 2.23 11.06 -14.52
N TYR A 225 1.48 11.70 -13.62
CA TYR A 225 0.52 12.71 -14.05
C TYR A 225 1.19 13.92 -14.70
N PRO A 226 0.67 14.39 -15.84
CA PRO A 226 1.17 15.61 -16.48
C PRO A 226 0.92 16.83 -15.58
N ALA A 227 1.74 17.86 -15.75
CA ALA A 227 1.52 19.15 -15.10
C ALA A 227 0.15 19.73 -15.51
N ALA A 228 -0.44 20.53 -14.62
CA ALA A 228 -1.68 21.24 -14.93
C ALA A 228 -1.50 22.19 -16.12
N LYS A 229 -2.53 22.32 -16.94
CA LYS A 229 -2.60 23.26 -18.08
C LYS A 229 -3.37 24.50 -17.72
#